data_6690eba25866689d3e6a38288ece70e0
#
_entry.id   6690eba25866689d3e6a38288ece70e0
#
_cell.length_a   1.000
_cell.length_b   1.000
_cell.length_c   1.000
_cell.angle_alpha   90.00
_cell.angle_beta   90.00
_cell.angle_gamma   90.00
#
_symmetry.space_group_name_H-M   'P 1'
#
loop_
_entity.id
_entity.type
_entity.pdbx_description
1 polymer ?
#
loop_
_entity_poly.entity_id
_entity_poly.type
_entity_poly.pdbx_seq_one_letter_code
_entity_poly.pdbx_strand_id
1 'polypeptide(L)'
;MASFKDEIRHEVSKLTQENRVMRQELEKLSVENQQLRQSRPERAQTSPGKYAQYSELGCISDVLELTCPDEKRIFTTSAVYGKYTFACDDCCPPNPSRDCTEQVSENRPEDWIAIKYYCDNKTTCEYENRGSPIDDCQENYIADYLQIFYDCVPDTPSQPVGFTVHADTGAESYYSAGQIVHYDSVLTNEGGHYNHNTSAFHCPYDGVYMFSLSLQAYYNDAMDAYICRNNETLSYAMAYTTNGYQLYPTASSTIIAPCERGDVIWVRAATEGTVYGENGANTFSGYLLYVYVN
;
A
#
# COMPACT_ATOMS: atom_id res chain seq x y z
N MET A 1 -64.39 -8.79 3.34
CA MET A 1 -63.22 -8.44 4.18
C MET A 1 -62.47 -9.65 4.73
N ALA A 2 -63.12 -10.79 5.04
CA ALA A 2 -62.44 -12.01 5.48
C ALA A 2 -61.53 -12.61 4.39
N SER A 3 -62.02 -12.72 3.16
CA SER A 3 -61.31 -13.30 2.00
C SER A 3 -59.96 -12.60 1.67
N PHE A 4 -59.92 -11.28 1.75
CA PHE A 4 -58.70 -10.50 1.46
C PHE A 4 -57.59 -10.67 2.52
N LYS A 5 -58.00 -10.81 3.81
CA LYS A 5 -57.04 -11.09 4.89
C LYS A 5 -56.44 -12.49 4.78
N ASP A 6 -57.19 -13.45 4.31
CA ASP A 6 -56.75 -14.83 4.17
C ASP A 6 -55.77 -14.96 2.94
N GLU A 7 -56.01 -14.21 1.89
CA GLU A 7 -55.17 -14.14 0.71
C GLU A 7 -53.81 -13.50 1.03
N ILE A 8 -53.79 -12.38 1.77
CA ILE A 8 -52.56 -11.75 2.25
C ILE A 8 -51.78 -12.72 3.18
N ARG A 9 -52.46 -13.41 4.08
CA ARG A 9 -51.83 -14.36 4.98
C ARG A 9 -51.20 -15.52 4.23
N HIS A 10 -51.82 -16.00 3.18
CA HIS A 10 -51.30 -17.03 2.31
C HIS A 10 -50.04 -16.57 1.55
N GLU A 11 -50.07 -15.35 0.99
CA GLU A 11 -48.93 -14.77 0.26
C GLU A 11 -47.73 -14.47 1.19
N VAL A 12 -47.98 -13.95 2.38
CA VAL A 12 -46.92 -13.75 3.40
C VAL A 12 -46.31 -15.09 3.84
N SER A 13 -47.12 -16.14 3.97
CA SER A 13 -46.60 -17.49 4.29
C SER A 13 -45.73 -18.03 3.17
N LYS A 14 -46.12 -17.84 1.92
CA LYS A 14 -45.36 -18.26 0.74
C LYS A 14 -44.02 -17.52 0.63
N LEU A 15 -44.02 -16.20 0.76
CA LEU A 15 -42.79 -15.38 0.76
C LEU A 15 -41.87 -15.72 1.92
N THR A 16 -42.44 -16.07 3.09
CA THR A 16 -41.62 -16.51 4.24
C THR A 16 -40.93 -17.86 3.96
N GLN A 17 -41.63 -18.75 3.27
CA GLN A 17 -41.07 -20.04 2.84
C GLN A 17 -39.98 -19.86 1.80
N GLU A 18 -40.19 -19.03 0.78
CA GLU A 18 -39.22 -18.71 -0.25
C GLU A 18 -37.97 -18.04 0.33
N ASN A 19 -38.10 -17.11 1.24
CA ASN A 19 -37.00 -16.49 1.97
C ASN A 19 -36.20 -17.52 2.80
N ARG A 20 -36.87 -18.50 3.39
CA ARG A 20 -36.22 -19.57 4.14
C ARG A 20 -35.37 -20.46 3.22
N VAL A 21 -35.89 -20.82 2.04
CA VAL A 21 -35.17 -21.60 1.03
C VAL A 21 -33.96 -20.83 0.51
N MET A 22 -34.12 -19.54 0.15
CA MET A 22 -33.00 -18.70 -0.28
C MET A 22 -31.90 -18.58 0.78
N ARG A 23 -32.25 -18.42 2.05
CA ARG A 23 -31.25 -18.42 3.13
C ARG A 23 -30.47 -19.74 3.22
N GLN A 24 -31.14 -20.85 3.06
CA GLN A 24 -30.48 -22.17 3.05
C GLN A 24 -29.56 -22.37 1.84
N GLU A 25 -29.93 -21.83 0.67
CA GLU A 25 -29.07 -21.85 -0.52
C GLU A 25 -27.86 -20.93 -0.37
N LEU A 26 -28.04 -19.72 0.19
CA LEU A 26 -26.93 -18.82 0.52
C LEU A 26 -25.96 -19.42 1.54
N GLU A 27 -26.45 -20.13 2.53
CA GLU A 27 -25.62 -20.85 3.50
C GLU A 27 -24.82 -21.98 2.83
N LYS A 28 -25.45 -22.75 1.93
CA LYS A 28 -24.77 -23.79 1.14
C LYS A 28 -23.67 -23.20 0.25
N LEU A 29 -23.97 -22.12 -0.49
CA LEU A 29 -23.02 -21.44 -1.34
C LEU A 29 -21.86 -20.84 -0.53
N SER A 30 -22.12 -20.36 0.66
CA SER A 30 -21.09 -19.86 1.58
C SER A 30 -20.13 -20.97 2.03
N VAL A 31 -20.67 -22.15 2.39
CA VAL A 31 -19.86 -23.31 2.76
C VAL A 31 -19.06 -23.85 1.57
N GLU A 32 -19.69 -23.93 0.39
CA GLU A 32 -19.03 -24.36 -0.85
C GLU A 32 -17.91 -23.40 -1.27
N ASN A 33 -18.12 -22.08 -1.17
CA ASN A 33 -17.09 -21.08 -1.37
C ASN A 33 -15.94 -21.21 -0.35
N GLN A 34 -16.27 -21.52 0.90
CA GLN A 34 -15.28 -21.74 1.93
C GLN A 34 -14.44 -23.01 1.66
N GLN A 35 -15.08 -24.08 1.18
CA GLN A 35 -14.41 -25.31 0.74
C GLN A 35 -13.58 -25.09 -0.52
N LEU A 36 -14.06 -24.32 -1.49
CA LEU A 36 -13.31 -23.94 -2.69
C LEU A 36 -12.09 -23.05 -2.36
N ARG A 37 -12.19 -22.18 -1.35
CA ARG A 37 -11.04 -21.43 -0.84
C ARG A 37 -10.03 -22.32 -0.13
N GLN A 38 -10.48 -23.36 0.57
CA GLN A 38 -9.61 -24.34 1.26
C GLN A 38 -9.05 -25.40 0.32
N SER A 39 -9.77 -25.76 -0.75
CA SER A 39 -9.35 -26.72 -1.77
C SER A 39 -8.63 -26.09 -2.97
N ARG A 40 -8.58 -24.74 -3.05
CA ARG A 40 -7.54 -24.14 -3.89
C ARG A 40 -6.25 -24.72 -3.35
N PRO A 41 -5.46 -25.47 -4.20
CA PRO A 41 -4.08 -25.72 -3.83
C PRO A 41 -3.60 -24.33 -3.45
N GLU A 42 -3.04 -24.17 -2.25
CA GLU A 42 -2.20 -23.01 -1.96
C GLU A 42 -1.39 -22.89 -3.23
N ARG A 43 -1.81 -21.95 -4.09
CA ARG A 43 -0.93 -21.49 -5.14
C ARG A 43 0.25 -21.14 -4.30
N ALA A 44 1.26 -22.05 -4.36
CA ALA A 44 2.44 -21.84 -3.59
C ALA A 44 2.61 -20.35 -3.69
N GLN A 45 2.42 -19.64 -2.57
CA GLN A 45 2.91 -18.32 -2.47
C GLN A 45 4.37 -18.56 -2.80
N THR A 46 4.66 -18.56 -4.10
CA THR A 46 5.98 -18.22 -4.57
C THR A 46 6.10 -16.86 -3.98
N SER A 47 6.62 -16.87 -2.79
CA SER A 47 7.07 -15.68 -2.07
C SER A 47 7.77 -14.90 -3.14
N PRO A 48 7.29 -13.68 -3.50
CA PRO A 48 7.84 -12.89 -4.61
C PRO A 48 9.34 -13.02 -4.42
N GLY A 49 10.06 -13.49 -5.44
CA GLY A 49 11.38 -14.10 -5.33
C GLY A 49 12.13 -13.42 -4.22
N LYS A 50 12.36 -14.15 -3.13
CA LYS A 50 12.88 -13.57 -1.90
C LYS A 50 14.25 -13.03 -2.24
N TYR A 51 14.30 -11.76 -2.65
CA TYR A 51 15.53 -11.01 -2.49
C TYR A 51 15.87 -11.13 -1.01
N ALA A 52 17.09 -11.56 -0.71
CA ALA A 52 17.47 -11.67 0.68
C ALA A 52 17.26 -10.28 1.30
N GLN A 53 16.38 -10.17 2.26
CA GLN A 53 16.17 -8.92 2.97
C GLN A 53 17.39 -8.69 3.85
N TYR A 54 18.06 -7.58 3.62
CA TYR A 54 19.21 -7.15 4.39
C TYR A 54 18.79 -6.05 5.35
N SER A 55 19.52 -5.93 6.43
CA SER A 55 19.39 -4.78 7.33
C SER A 55 20.71 -4.43 7.96
N GLU A 56 20.97 -3.13 8.08
CA GLU A 56 22.08 -2.58 8.84
C GLU A 56 21.54 -1.76 9.99
N LEU A 57 22.21 -1.88 11.14
CA LEU A 57 21.88 -1.18 12.38
C LEU A 57 23.12 -0.45 12.88
N GLY A 58 22.98 0.83 13.15
CA GLY A 58 24.03 1.67 13.71
C GLY A 58 23.50 2.54 14.84
N CYS A 59 24.33 2.72 15.88
CA CYS A 59 24.09 3.68 16.94
C CYS A 59 24.21 5.13 16.42
N ILE A 60 23.86 6.09 17.27
CA ILE A 60 24.08 7.50 16.94
C ILE A 60 25.55 7.77 16.64
N SER A 61 25.83 8.49 15.59
CA SER A 61 27.16 8.78 15.03
C SER A 61 27.87 7.62 14.34
N ASP A 62 27.26 6.43 14.27
CA ASP A 62 27.79 5.35 13.45
C ASP A 62 27.52 5.61 11.96
N VAL A 63 28.39 5.07 11.11
CA VAL A 63 28.20 4.98 9.67
C VAL A 63 27.66 3.59 9.34
N LEU A 64 26.44 3.52 8.81
CA LEU A 64 25.86 2.28 8.32
C LEU A 64 26.37 2.01 6.91
N GLU A 65 26.95 0.83 6.68
CA GLU A 65 27.47 0.40 5.38
C GLU A 65 26.52 -0.61 4.75
N LEU A 66 25.66 -0.16 3.83
CA LEU A 66 24.79 -1.03 3.06
C LEU A 66 25.55 -1.53 1.83
N THR A 67 25.50 -2.83 1.57
CA THR A 67 26.22 -3.44 0.46
C THR A 67 25.39 -4.52 -0.22
N CYS A 68 25.37 -4.51 -1.55
CA CYS A 68 24.77 -5.55 -2.37
C CYS A 68 25.85 -6.34 -3.14
N PRO A 69 25.60 -7.63 -3.43
CA PRO A 69 26.41 -8.41 -4.35
C PRO A 69 26.49 -7.78 -5.73
N ASP A 70 27.52 -8.17 -6.52
CA ASP A 70 27.69 -7.73 -7.90
C ASP A 70 26.40 -7.87 -8.72
N GLU A 71 26.18 -6.94 -9.65
CA GLU A 71 25.00 -6.86 -10.52
C GLU A 71 23.67 -6.60 -9.80
N LYS A 72 23.72 -6.24 -8.52
CA LYS A 72 22.54 -5.84 -7.76
C LYS A 72 22.71 -4.44 -7.17
N ARG A 73 21.58 -3.80 -6.96
CA ARG A 73 21.50 -2.45 -6.39
C ARG A 73 20.69 -2.45 -5.10
N ILE A 74 21.08 -1.58 -4.20
CA ILE A 74 20.36 -1.32 -2.96
C ILE A 74 19.00 -0.72 -3.31
N PHE A 75 17.96 -1.28 -2.71
CA PHE A 75 16.62 -0.76 -2.71
C PHE A 75 16.12 -0.69 -1.26
N THR A 76 16.10 0.49 -0.69
CA THR A 76 15.68 0.69 0.70
C THR A 76 14.18 0.50 0.83
N THR A 77 13.76 -0.40 1.74
CA THR A 77 12.36 -0.80 1.92
C THR A 77 11.71 -0.15 3.13
N SER A 78 12.48 0.03 4.20
CA SER A 78 12.03 0.75 5.40
C SER A 78 13.23 1.18 6.24
N ALA A 79 13.00 2.10 7.17
CA ALA A 79 13.96 2.45 8.19
C ALA A 79 13.23 2.76 9.50
N VAL A 80 13.88 2.46 10.62
CA VAL A 80 13.32 2.60 11.96
C VAL A 80 14.33 3.29 12.86
N TYR A 81 13.93 4.38 13.48
CA TYR A 81 14.59 4.91 14.66
C TYR A 81 14.09 4.20 15.91
N GLY A 82 14.96 3.96 16.87
CA GLY A 82 14.54 3.30 18.09
C GLY A 82 15.39 3.64 19.30
N LYS A 83 14.89 3.19 20.44
CA LYS A 83 15.50 3.32 21.76
C LYS A 83 15.93 1.96 22.27
N TYR A 84 17.03 1.90 23.03
CA TYR A 84 17.39 0.73 23.79
C TYR A 84 16.71 0.70 25.15
N THR A 85 16.33 -0.50 25.62
CA THR A 85 15.66 -0.68 26.91
C THR A 85 16.59 -0.41 28.11
N PHE A 86 17.91 -0.51 27.91
CA PHE A 86 18.89 -0.28 28.93
C PHE A 86 19.95 0.70 28.47
N ALA A 87 20.20 1.75 29.24
CA ALA A 87 21.31 2.66 29.01
C ALA A 87 22.61 1.87 29.05
N CYS A 88 23.32 1.82 27.95
CA CYS A 88 24.63 1.25 27.81
C CYS A 88 25.56 2.38 27.40
N ASP A 89 26.50 2.75 28.30
CA ASP A 89 27.35 3.91 28.06
C ASP A 89 28.34 3.73 26.89
N ASP A 90 28.55 2.49 26.39
CA ASP A 90 29.55 2.18 25.36
C ASP A 90 29.13 1.10 24.34
N CYS A 91 27.87 0.72 24.21
CA CYS A 91 27.53 -0.37 23.33
C CYS A 91 26.16 -0.24 22.65
N CYS A 92 26.13 -0.55 21.37
CA CYS A 92 24.94 -0.81 20.61
C CYS A 92 24.59 -2.31 20.79
N PRO A 93 23.61 -2.68 21.61
CA PRO A 93 23.32 -4.09 21.84
C PRO A 93 22.80 -4.77 20.56
N PRO A 94 23.10 -6.05 20.37
CA PRO A 94 22.71 -6.78 19.14
C PRO A 94 21.20 -6.98 18.98
N ASN A 95 20.41 -6.73 20.02
CA ASN A 95 18.96 -6.87 20.01
C ASN A 95 18.28 -5.60 20.53
N PRO A 96 17.89 -4.67 19.63
CA PRO A 96 17.17 -3.47 20.02
C PRO A 96 15.80 -3.83 20.60
N SER A 97 15.38 -3.08 21.62
CA SER A 97 14.01 -3.15 22.12
C SER A 97 13.03 -2.62 21.04
N ARG A 98 11.91 -3.30 20.88
CA ARG A 98 10.83 -2.83 20.01
C ARG A 98 9.79 -1.97 20.72
N ASP A 99 9.99 -1.71 22.00
CA ASP A 99 8.98 -1.03 22.83
C ASP A 99 8.89 0.46 22.54
N CYS A 100 9.86 1.01 21.80
CA CYS A 100 9.92 2.42 21.46
C CYS A 100 10.64 2.57 20.10
N THR A 101 9.89 2.53 19.03
CA THR A 101 10.40 2.65 17.66
C THR A 101 9.51 3.57 16.84
N GLU A 102 10.10 4.30 15.91
CA GLU A 102 9.41 5.17 14.96
C GLU A 102 9.80 4.81 13.52
N GLN A 103 8.79 4.57 12.67
CA GLN A 103 9.00 4.32 11.26
C GLN A 103 9.42 5.60 10.55
N VAL A 104 10.62 5.61 9.99
CA VAL A 104 11.17 6.78 9.29
C VAL A 104 10.36 7.12 8.04
N SER A 105 9.92 6.11 7.29
CA SER A 105 9.16 6.29 6.05
C SER A 105 7.79 6.96 6.25
N GLU A 106 7.20 6.81 7.43
CA GLU A 106 5.86 7.32 7.74
C GLU A 106 5.91 8.67 8.45
N ASN A 107 6.78 8.78 9.43
CA ASN A 107 6.80 9.91 10.37
C ASN A 107 7.93 10.91 10.08
N ARG A 108 8.92 10.52 9.26
CA ARG A 108 10.13 11.31 8.95
C ARG A 108 10.43 11.34 7.46
N PRO A 109 9.57 11.96 6.65
CA PRO A 109 9.72 11.93 5.19
C PRO A 109 11.04 12.55 4.70
N GLU A 110 11.59 13.54 5.39
CA GLU A 110 12.87 14.17 5.03
C GLU A 110 14.04 13.20 5.22
N ASP A 111 14.10 12.51 6.37
CA ASP A 111 15.12 11.51 6.67
C ASP A 111 14.99 10.31 5.71
N TRP A 112 13.77 9.90 5.43
CA TRP A 112 13.49 8.82 4.49
C TRP A 112 13.97 9.15 3.06
N ILE A 113 13.65 10.35 2.59
CA ILE A 113 14.12 10.84 1.28
C ILE A 113 15.66 10.88 1.25
N ALA A 114 16.29 11.34 2.34
CA ALA A 114 17.75 11.37 2.43
C ALA A 114 18.35 9.96 2.35
N ILE A 115 17.83 9.00 3.13
CA ILE A 115 18.30 7.60 3.09
C ILE A 115 18.20 7.04 1.67
N LYS A 116 17.08 7.22 1.00
CA LYS A 116 16.86 6.76 -0.37
C LYS A 116 17.82 7.44 -1.35
N TYR A 117 17.96 8.75 -1.27
CA TYR A 117 18.86 9.52 -2.14
C TYR A 117 20.31 9.07 -2.03
N TYR A 118 20.77 8.78 -0.80
CA TYR A 118 22.15 8.36 -0.59
C TYR A 118 22.39 6.89 -0.94
N CYS A 119 21.39 6.00 -0.75
CA CYS A 119 21.60 4.56 -0.82
C CYS A 119 20.99 3.86 -2.03
N ASP A 120 19.78 4.27 -2.46
CA ASP A 120 19.10 3.59 -3.56
C ASP A 120 19.91 3.63 -4.87
N ASN A 121 19.79 2.57 -5.65
CA ASN A 121 20.43 2.42 -6.94
C ASN A 121 21.98 2.33 -6.91
N LYS A 122 22.57 2.12 -5.76
CA LYS A 122 24.01 1.92 -5.59
C LYS A 122 24.33 0.46 -5.23
N THR A 123 25.53 0.00 -5.52
CA THR A 123 26.02 -1.30 -5.04
C THR A 123 26.44 -1.23 -3.58
N THR A 124 26.94 -0.07 -3.16
CA THR A 124 27.35 0.23 -1.78
C THR A 124 26.90 1.63 -1.40
N CYS A 125 26.59 1.80 -0.12
CA CYS A 125 26.17 3.08 0.43
C CYS A 125 26.68 3.20 1.86
N GLU A 126 27.17 4.38 2.21
CA GLU A 126 27.51 4.77 3.58
C GLU A 126 26.51 5.84 4.04
N TYR A 127 25.84 5.60 5.14
CA TYR A 127 24.87 6.52 5.71
C TYR A 127 25.17 6.78 7.20
N GLU A 128 25.47 8.02 7.55
CA GLU A 128 25.76 8.43 8.92
C GLU A 128 24.45 8.60 9.72
N ASN A 129 24.32 7.85 10.82
CA ASN A 129 23.21 8.03 11.75
C ASN A 129 23.42 9.30 12.60
N ARG A 130 22.77 10.39 12.24
CA ARG A 130 22.85 11.68 12.97
C ARG A 130 21.88 11.76 14.16
N GLY A 131 21.09 10.71 14.38
CA GLY A 131 20.02 10.70 15.35
C GLY A 131 18.82 11.54 14.91
N SER A 132 17.65 11.20 15.40
CA SER A 132 16.42 11.98 15.20
C SER A 132 15.57 11.94 16.46
N PRO A 133 14.82 12.99 16.80
CA PRO A 133 13.86 12.93 17.90
C PRO A 133 12.81 11.85 17.62
N ILE A 134 12.38 11.11 18.63
CA ILE A 134 11.29 10.14 18.55
C ILE A 134 10.13 10.67 19.39
N ASP A 135 9.00 10.97 18.74
CA ASP A 135 7.85 11.60 19.40
C ASP A 135 7.06 10.60 20.26
N ASP A 136 7.03 9.33 19.87
CA ASP A 136 6.24 8.29 20.55
C ASP A 136 6.84 7.78 21.87
N CYS A 137 8.08 8.12 22.19
CA CYS A 137 8.80 7.51 23.32
C CYS A 137 8.85 8.36 24.59
N GLN A 138 9.09 9.61 24.48
CA GLN A 138 9.08 10.70 25.49
C GLN A 138 9.35 12.01 24.76
N GLU A 139 8.80 13.13 25.25
CA GLU A 139 9.07 14.44 24.67
C GLU A 139 10.58 14.70 24.50
N ASN A 140 10.99 14.97 23.25
CA ASN A 140 12.37 15.30 22.85
C ASN A 140 13.42 14.18 23.04
N TYR A 141 13.02 12.91 23.04
CA TYR A 141 14.00 11.82 23.07
C TYR A 141 14.69 11.66 21.71
N ILE A 142 16.02 11.65 21.70
CA ILE A 142 16.80 11.37 20.49
C ILE A 142 16.99 9.85 20.37
N ALA A 143 16.75 9.28 19.19
CA ALA A 143 16.92 7.86 18.94
C ALA A 143 18.34 7.39 19.24
N ASP A 144 18.46 6.24 19.91
CA ASP A 144 19.76 5.61 20.20
C ASP A 144 20.34 4.93 18.96
N TYR A 145 19.47 4.44 18.06
CA TYR A 145 19.89 3.72 16.86
C TYR A 145 19.02 4.05 15.66
N LEU A 146 19.57 3.81 14.48
CA LEU A 146 18.87 3.71 13.19
C LEU A 146 19.07 2.30 12.64
N GLN A 147 17.98 1.65 12.22
CA GLN A 147 18.03 0.42 11.43
C GLN A 147 17.45 0.66 10.05
N ILE A 148 18.24 0.39 9.01
CA ILE A 148 17.79 0.49 7.61
C ILE A 148 17.60 -0.92 7.07
N PHE A 149 16.43 -1.18 6.49
CA PHE A 149 16.11 -2.42 5.78
C PHE A 149 16.16 -2.17 4.28
N TYR A 150 16.77 -3.09 3.55
CA TYR A 150 16.93 -2.96 2.11
C TYR A 150 16.97 -4.33 1.41
N ASP A 151 16.62 -4.31 0.14
CA ASP A 151 16.75 -5.44 -0.76
C ASP A 151 17.86 -5.18 -1.77
N CYS A 152 18.50 -6.24 -2.24
CA CYS A 152 19.46 -6.18 -3.32
C CYS A 152 18.77 -6.62 -4.62
N VAL A 153 18.38 -5.65 -5.43
CA VAL A 153 17.57 -5.84 -6.65
C VAL A 153 18.47 -5.92 -7.87
N PRO A 154 18.31 -6.90 -8.77
CA PRO A 154 19.05 -6.95 -10.03
C PRO A 154 18.86 -5.69 -10.88
N ASP A 155 19.84 -5.32 -11.71
CA ASP A 155 19.71 -4.20 -12.64
C ASP A 155 18.63 -4.42 -13.71
N THR A 156 18.33 -5.68 -14.00
CA THR A 156 17.24 -6.07 -14.90
C THR A 156 16.23 -6.93 -14.16
N PRO A 157 14.92 -6.78 -14.41
CA PRO A 157 13.92 -7.59 -13.76
C PRO A 157 14.05 -9.06 -14.18
N SER A 158 14.26 -9.94 -13.21
CA SER A 158 14.17 -11.39 -13.40
C SER A 158 12.74 -11.90 -13.37
N GLN A 159 11.78 -11.07 -12.92
CA GLN A 159 10.37 -11.35 -12.80
C GLN A 159 9.53 -10.15 -13.21
N PRO A 160 8.26 -10.35 -13.57
CA PRO A 160 7.32 -9.25 -13.78
C PRO A 160 7.23 -8.33 -12.56
N VAL A 161 7.09 -7.04 -12.82
CA VAL A 161 6.88 -6.02 -11.78
C VAL A 161 5.52 -5.39 -12.03
N GLY A 162 4.63 -5.53 -11.06
CA GLY A 162 3.30 -4.93 -11.17
C GLY A 162 2.46 -5.18 -9.93
N PHE A 163 1.43 -4.36 -9.77
CA PHE A 163 0.50 -4.47 -8.66
C PHE A 163 -0.92 -4.12 -9.09
N THR A 164 -1.88 -4.65 -8.36
CA THR A 164 -3.27 -4.22 -8.36
C THR A 164 -3.77 -4.26 -6.93
N VAL A 165 -4.33 -3.17 -6.48
CA VAL A 165 -4.83 -2.98 -5.12
C VAL A 165 -6.20 -2.33 -5.14
N HIS A 166 -6.96 -2.60 -4.08
CA HIS A 166 -8.29 -2.05 -3.90
C HIS A 166 -8.34 -1.24 -2.59
N ALA A 167 -9.12 -0.17 -2.60
CA ALA A 167 -9.56 0.46 -1.37
C ALA A 167 -10.71 -0.38 -0.79
N ASP A 168 -10.44 -1.14 0.27
CA ASP A 168 -11.41 -2.01 0.95
C ASP A 168 -11.54 -1.63 2.42
N THR A 169 -11.71 -0.33 2.66
CA THR A 169 -11.78 0.27 4.00
C THR A 169 -13.16 0.19 4.65
N GLY A 170 -14.07 -0.63 4.11
CA GLY A 170 -15.49 -0.65 4.45
C GLY A 170 -16.30 0.24 3.51
N ALA A 171 -17.59 0.48 3.84
CA ALA A 171 -18.51 1.13 2.92
C ALA A 171 -18.14 2.57 2.52
N GLU A 172 -17.44 3.30 3.38
CA GLU A 172 -17.18 4.73 3.21
C GLU A 172 -15.84 5.14 3.83
N SER A 173 -15.04 5.90 3.08
CA SER A 173 -13.82 6.53 3.60
C SER A 173 -13.74 7.98 3.15
N TYR A 174 -13.75 8.90 4.10
CA TYR A 174 -13.60 10.33 3.84
C TYR A 174 -12.12 10.72 3.78
N TYR A 175 -11.78 11.51 2.78
CA TYR A 175 -10.47 12.10 2.59
C TYR A 175 -10.55 13.62 2.49
N SER A 176 -9.64 14.32 3.16
CA SER A 176 -9.41 15.74 2.93
C SER A 176 -8.50 15.96 1.73
N ALA A 177 -8.59 17.13 1.12
CA ALA A 177 -7.68 17.50 0.03
C ALA A 177 -6.22 17.38 0.48
N GLY A 178 -5.40 16.73 -0.35
CA GLY A 178 -3.99 16.50 -0.10
C GLY A 178 -3.66 15.18 0.61
N GLN A 179 -4.64 14.49 1.20
CA GLN A 179 -4.40 13.20 1.85
C GLN A 179 -4.11 12.08 0.85
N ILE A 180 -3.35 11.08 1.30
CA ILE A 180 -3.14 9.83 0.55
C ILE A 180 -4.46 9.04 0.56
N VAL A 181 -4.87 8.57 -0.62
CA VAL A 181 -5.97 7.62 -0.74
C VAL A 181 -5.42 6.22 -0.46
N HIS A 182 -5.96 5.57 0.57
CA HIS A 182 -5.48 4.27 1.00
C HIS A 182 -6.05 3.14 0.15
N TYR A 183 -5.15 2.27 -0.34
CA TYR A 183 -5.44 1.03 -1.05
C TYR A 183 -4.73 -0.11 -0.32
N ASP A 184 -5.43 -0.74 0.61
CA ASP A 184 -4.90 -1.71 1.57
C ASP A 184 -5.17 -3.17 1.17
N SER A 185 -6.16 -3.42 0.32
CA SER A 185 -6.49 -4.76 -0.17
C SER A 185 -5.68 -5.10 -1.41
N VAL A 186 -4.67 -5.96 -1.24
CA VAL A 186 -3.74 -6.34 -2.31
C VAL A 186 -4.29 -7.53 -3.10
N LEU A 187 -4.60 -7.34 -4.39
CA LEU A 187 -4.95 -8.41 -5.31
C LEU A 187 -3.72 -9.06 -5.93
N THR A 188 -2.76 -8.23 -6.40
CA THR A 188 -1.47 -8.68 -6.92
C THR A 188 -0.38 -7.71 -6.50
N ASN A 189 0.84 -8.23 -6.25
CA ASN A 189 2.03 -7.44 -5.95
C ASN A 189 3.25 -8.22 -6.43
N GLU A 190 3.41 -8.33 -7.75
CA GLU A 190 4.53 -9.04 -8.39
C GLU A 190 5.81 -8.21 -8.24
N GLY A 191 6.85 -8.85 -7.71
CA GLY A 191 8.09 -8.18 -7.31
C GLY A 191 8.06 -7.55 -5.92
N GLY A 192 6.89 -7.42 -5.27
CA GLY A 192 6.78 -6.96 -3.88
C GLY A 192 7.01 -5.45 -3.67
N HIS A 193 6.86 -4.62 -4.71
CA HIS A 193 7.23 -3.21 -4.68
C HIS A 193 6.08 -2.25 -4.29
N TYR A 194 4.89 -2.77 -4.03
CA TYR A 194 3.79 -2.01 -3.45
C TYR A 194 3.74 -2.23 -1.94
N ASN A 195 3.74 -1.15 -1.18
CA ASN A 195 3.59 -1.17 0.27
C ASN A 195 2.15 -0.78 0.64
N HIS A 196 1.36 -1.74 1.13
CA HIS A 196 -0.04 -1.52 1.51
C HIS A 196 -0.20 -0.62 2.75
N ASN A 197 0.80 -0.56 3.64
CA ASN A 197 0.72 0.31 4.82
C ASN A 197 0.85 1.79 4.45
N THR A 198 1.65 2.10 3.44
CA THR A 198 1.85 3.47 2.95
C THR A 198 1.01 3.77 1.70
N SER A 199 0.32 2.77 1.15
CA SER A 199 -0.44 2.85 -0.11
C SER A 199 0.36 3.42 -1.27
N ALA A 200 1.63 3.02 -1.36
CA ALA A 200 2.58 3.52 -2.35
C ALA A 200 3.33 2.39 -3.06
N PHE A 201 3.56 2.58 -4.36
CA PHE A 201 4.42 1.73 -5.16
C PHE A 201 5.77 2.40 -5.33
N HIS A 202 6.85 1.64 -5.13
CA HIS A 202 8.22 2.09 -5.32
C HIS A 202 8.77 1.50 -6.61
N CYS A 203 9.17 2.36 -7.54
CA CYS A 203 9.72 1.93 -8.83
C CYS A 203 11.08 1.25 -8.64
N PRO A 204 11.22 -0.07 -8.91
CA PRO A 204 12.48 -0.79 -8.69
C PRO A 204 13.51 -0.58 -9.79
N TYR A 205 13.11 -0.08 -10.95
CA TYR A 205 13.96 0.07 -12.14
C TYR A 205 13.71 1.40 -12.84
N ASP A 206 14.76 1.94 -13.45
CA ASP A 206 14.61 3.01 -14.45
C ASP A 206 13.89 2.43 -15.66
N GLY A 207 12.76 2.99 -16.01
CA GLY A 207 11.95 2.41 -17.07
C GLY A 207 10.66 3.15 -17.33
N VAL A 208 9.81 2.55 -18.14
CA VAL A 208 8.49 3.06 -18.48
C VAL A 208 7.44 2.16 -17.85
N TYR A 209 6.54 2.78 -17.13
CA TYR A 209 5.46 2.13 -16.38
C TYR A 209 4.11 2.58 -16.87
N MET A 210 3.12 1.72 -16.75
CA MET A 210 1.71 2.07 -16.88
C MET A 210 1.09 2.10 -15.48
N PHE A 211 0.34 3.16 -15.19
CA PHE A 211 -0.48 3.27 -13.98
C PHE A 211 -1.92 3.51 -14.35
N SER A 212 -2.84 2.88 -13.62
CA SER A 212 -4.27 3.01 -13.84
C SER A 212 -4.99 3.18 -12.52
N LEU A 213 -5.86 4.17 -12.46
CA LEU A 213 -6.72 4.50 -11.33
C LEU A 213 -8.17 4.36 -11.75
N SER A 214 -8.98 3.63 -10.99
CA SER A 214 -10.43 3.72 -10.99
C SER A 214 -10.88 4.29 -9.65
N LEU A 215 -11.66 5.34 -9.70
CA LEU A 215 -12.14 6.09 -8.54
C LEU A 215 -13.66 6.14 -8.58
N GLN A 216 -14.32 5.66 -7.53
CA GLN A 216 -15.75 5.77 -7.33
C GLN A 216 -16.02 6.56 -6.05
N ALA A 217 -16.65 7.70 -6.19
CA ALA A 217 -17.10 8.47 -5.04
C ALA A 217 -18.39 7.87 -4.43
N TYR A 218 -18.60 8.15 -3.15
CA TYR A 218 -19.79 7.72 -2.44
C TYR A 218 -21.04 8.43 -2.95
N TYR A 219 -22.18 7.93 -2.50
CA TYR A 219 -23.52 8.38 -2.91
C TYR A 219 -23.69 9.91 -2.84
N ASN A 220 -24.01 10.52 -3.98
CA ASN A 220 -24.17 11.98 -4.14
C ASN A 220 -22.97 12.84 -3.71
N ASP A 221 -21.80 12.24 -3.56
CA ASP A 221 -20.56 12.93 -3.25
C ASP A 221 -19.73 13.12 -4.52
N ALA A 222 -18.66 13.87 -4.40
CA ALA A 222 -17.67 14.06 -5.44
C ALA A 222 -16.30 13.75 -4.87
N MET A 223 -15.43 13.16 -5.67
CA MET A 223 -14.05 12.87 -5.30
C MET A 223 -13.16 13.01 -6.51
N ASP A 224 -12.14 13.83 -6.35
CA ASP A 224 -11.10 13.98 -7.34
C ASP A 224 -9.79 13.47 -6.79
N ALA A 225 -8.99 12.82 -7.63
CA ALA A 225 -7.71 12.27 -7.21
C ALA A 225 -6.63 12.45 -8.28
N TYR A 226 -5.40 12.55 -7.82
CA TYR A 226 -4.20 12.56 -8.64
C TYR A 226 -3.44 11.25 -8.50
N ILE A 227 -2.91 10.74 -9.62
CA ILE A 227 -1.76 9.83 -9.57
C ILE A 227 -0.53 10.72 -9.47
N CYS A 228 0.27 10.51 -8.42
CA CYS A 228 1.46 11.31 -8.14
C CYS A 228 2.73 10.44 -8.25
N ARG A 229 3.80 11.07 -8.72
CA ARG A 229 5.17 10.55 -8.63
C ARG A 229 5.95 11.49 -7.73
N ASN A 230 6.37 11.00 -6.56
CA ASN A 230 6.97 11.86 -5.54
C ASN A 230 6.04 13.07 -5.24
N ASN A 231 6.48 14.27 -5.56
CA ASN A 231 5.68 15.50 -5.41
C ASN A 231 5.04 16.00 -6.72
N GLU A 232 5.23 15.29 -7.83
CA GLU A 232 4.71 15.67 -9.14
C GLU A 232 3.36 14.99 -9.39
N THR A 233 2.41 15.73 -9.95
CA THR A 233 1.15 15.18 -10.43
C THR A 233 1.32 14.63 -11.85
N LEU A 234 1.09 13.33 -12.03
CA LEU A 234 1.16 12.67 -13.33
C LEU A 234 -0.18 12.66 -14.05
N SER A 235 -1.28 12.46 -13.33
CA SER A 235 -2.60 12.30 -13.90
C SER A 235 -3.70 12.67 -12.92
N TYR A 236 -4.91 12.87 -13.44
CA TYR A 236 -6.07 13.36 -12.70
C TYR A 236 -7.32 12.56 -13.07
N ALA A 237 -8.08 12.14 -12.08
CA ALA A 237 -9.39 11.53 -12.21
C ALA A 237 -10.40 12.34 -11.41
N MET A 238 -11.57 12.64 -12.00
CA MET A 238 -12.60 13.47 -11.40
C MET A 238 -13.96 12.76 -11.46
N ALA A 239 -14.42 12.28 -10.30
CA ALA A 239 -15.69 11.63 -10.13
C ALA A 239 -16.69 12.59 -9.44
N TYR A 240 -17.64 13.13 -10.17
CA TYR A 240 -18.66 14.05 -9.64
C TYR A 240 -20.03 13.78 -10.21
N THR A 241 -21.07 14.15 -9.46
CA THR A 241 -22.45 14.07 -9.89
C THR A 241 -22.89 15.38 -10.55
N THR A 242 -23.56 15.27 -11.69
CA THR A 242 -24.31 16.39 -12.27
C THR A 242 -25.81 16.18 -12.02
N ASN A 243 -26.46 17.17 -11.44
CA ASN A 243 -27.94 17.22 -11.28
C ASN A 243 -28.58 16.14 -10.40
N GLY A 244 -27.90 15.58 -9.41
CA GLY A 244 -28.49 14.76 -8.37
C GLY A 244 -29.05 13.38 -8.77
N TYR A 245 -28.71 12.88 -9.95
CA TYR A 245 -29.25 11.61 -10.49
C TYR A 245 -28.26 10.44 -10.54
N GLN A 246 -26.99 10.64 -10.23
CA GLN A 246 -26.04 9.55 -10.19
C GLN A 246 -25.75 9.16 -8.75
N LEU A 247 -25.95 7.90 -8.45
CA LEU A 247 -25.83 7.37 -7.09
C LEU A 247 -24.37 7.27 -6.66
N TYR A 248 -23.48 6.82 -7.54
CA TYR A 248 -22.04 6.58 -7.29
C TYR A 248 -21.22 7.02 -8.52
N PRO A 249 -20.77 8.28 -8.57
CA PRO A 249 -20.00 8.74 -9.70
C PRO A 249 -18.66 8.03 -9.77
N THR A 250 -18.23 7.67 -10.99
CA THR A 250 -16.99 6.95 -11.23
C THR A 250 -16.15 7.68 -12.25
N ALA A 251 -14.85 7.72 -12.01
CA ALA A 251 -13.84 8.22 -12.95
C ALA A 251 -12.70 7.23 -13.07
N SER A 252 -11.97 7.30 -14.17
CA SER A 252 -10.75 6.54 -14.35
C SER A 252 -9.69 7.38 -15.04
N SER A 253 -8.44 7.07 -14.75
CA SER A 253 -7.30 7.64 -15.42
C SER A 253 -6.23 6.59 -15.62
N THR A 254 -5.67 6.54 -16.83
CA THR A 254 -4.55 5.64 -17.14
C THR A 254 -3.47 6.46 -17.81
N ILE A 255 -2.23 6.27 -17.38
CA ILE A 255 -1.07 6.98 -17.89
C ILE A 255 0.11 6.03 -18.10
N ILE A 256 0.92 6.32 -19.08
CA ILE A 256 2.24 5.74 -19.30
C ILE A 256 3.26 6.84 -18.97
N ALA A 257 4.15 6.57 -18.02
CA ALA A 257 5.12 7.53 -17.55
C ALA A 257 6.50 6.91 -17.35
N PRO A 258 7.58 7.65 -17.63
CA PRO A 258 8.91 7.26 -17.21
C PRO A 258 9.02 7.38 -15.70
N CYS A 259 9.69 6.43 -15.07
CA CYS A 259 10.05 6.47 -13.66
C CYS A 259 11.51 6.09 -13.50
N GLU A 260 12.17 6.73 -12.57
CA GLU A 260 13.49 6.37 -12.11
C GLU A 260 13.38 5.39 -10.94
N ARG A 261 14.41 4.59 -10.75
CA ARG A 261 14.49 3.70 -9.59
C ARG A 261 14.40 4.53 -8.30
N GLY A 262 13.54 4.08 -7.38
CA GLY A 262 13.29 4.80 -6.14
C GLY A 262 12.15 5.81 -6.19
N ASP A 263 11.62 6.13 -7.37
CA ASP A 263 10.39 6.94 -7.47
C ASP A 263 9.25 6.28 -6.74
N VAL A 264 8.44 7.10 -6.06
CA VAL A 264 7.29 6.67 -5.27
C VAL A 264 6.01 7.10 -5.99
N ILE A 265 5.16 6.14 -6.31
CA ILE A 265 3.89 6.37 -7.00
C ILE A 265 2.74 6.10 -6.04
N TRP A 266 1.85 7.06 -5.91
CA TRP A 266 0.74 7.02 -4.97
C TRP A 266 -0.45 7.83 -5.45
N VAL A 267 -1.61 7.66 -4.78
CA VAL A 267 -2.83 8.39 -5.11
C VAL A 267 -3.10 9.42 -4.03
N ARG A 268 -3.34 10.67 -4.45
CA ARG A 268 -3.64 11.79 -3.57
C ARG A 268 -5.03 12.34 -3.86
N ALA A 269 -5.82 12.56 -2.82
CA ALA A 269 -7.07 13.30 -2.92
C ALA A 269 -6.81 14.73 -3.41
N ALA A 270 -7.44 15.13 -4.50
CA ALA A 270 -7.33 16.48 -5.07
C ALA A 270 -8.29 17.45 -4.38
N THR A 271 -9.49 16.95 -4.08
CA THR A 271 -10.54 17.63 -3.31
C THR A 271 -10.89 16.79 -2.09
N GLU A 272 -11.62 17.37 -1.15
CA GLU A 272 -12.29 16.60 -0.12
C GLU A 272 -13.41 15.77 -0.72
N GLY A 273 -13.68 14.60 -0.15
CA GLY A 273 -14.76 13.73 -0.61
C GLY A 273 -14.70 12.34 0.02
N THR A 274 -15.74 11.55 -0.24
CA THR A 274 -15.88 10.20 0.28
C THR A 274 -15.74 9.19 -0.84
N VAL A 275 -14.86 8.23 -0.64
CA VAL A 275 -14.62 7.10 -1.54
C VAL A 275 -15.53 5.93 -1.14
N TYR A 276 -16.13 5.27 -2.12
CA TYR A 276 -16.90 4.04 -1.92
C TYR A 276 -15.96 2.83 -1.87
N GLY A 277 -15.81 2.24 -0.69
CA GLY A 277 -14.79 1.22 -0.41
C GLY A 277 -15.22 -0.24 -0.58
N GLU A 278 -16.30 -0.56 -1.32
CA GLU A 278 -16.79 -1.92 -1.47
C GLU A 278 -16.57 -2.49 -2.87
N ASN A 279 -16.52 -3.83 -2.95
CA ASN A 279 -16.55 -4.60 -4.19
C ASN A 279 -15.44 -4.29 -5.21
N GLY A 280 -14.31 -3.76 -4.78
CA GLY A 280 -13.21 -3.39 -5.67
C GLY A 280 -13.54 -2.25 -6.63
N ALA A 281 -14.50 -1.40 -6.27
CA ALA A 281 -14.91 -0.26 -7.10
C ALA A 281 -13.78 0.76 -7.27
N ASN A 282 -12.93 0.88 -6.26
CA ASN A 282 -11.75 1.72 -6.28
C ASN A 282 -10.50 0.85 -6.43
N THR A 283 -9.82 0.99 -7.54
CA THR A 283 -8.63 0.22 -7.87
C THR A 283 -7.48 1.12 -8.25
N PHE A 284 -6.29 0.75 -7.79
CA PHE A 284 -5.05 1.34 -8.26
C PHE A 284 -4.14 0.22 -8.74
N SER A 285 -3.60 0.36 -9.93
CA SER A 285 -2.76 -0.65 -10.57
C SER A 285 -1.55 -0.01 -11.22
N GLY A 286 -0.45 -0.74 -11.25
CA GLY A 286 0.75 -0.33 -11.97
C GLY A 286 1.50 -1.54 -12.53
N TYR A 287 2.19 -1.33 -13.63
CA TYR A 287 2.94 -2.36 -14.33
C TYR A 287 4.13 -1.78 -15.06
N LEU A 288 5.30 -2.44 -14.91
CA LEU A 288 6.51 -2.12 -15.66
C LEU A 288 6.35 -2.61 -17.10
N LEU A 289 6.39 -1.70 -18.06
CA LEU A 289 6.33 -2.04 -19.49
C LEU A 289 7.70 -2.48 -19.99
N TYR A 290 8.74 -1.69 -19.70
CA TYR A 290 10.15 -2.04 -20.02
C TYR A 290 11.11 -1.20 -19.17
N VAL A 291 12.29 -1.73 -18.97
CA VAL A 291 13.44 -1.02 -18.36
C VAL A 291 14.25 -0.30 -19.42
N TYR A 292 14.87 0.81 -19.05
CA TYR A 292 15.89 1.43 -19.88
C TYR A 292 17.15 0.56 -19.84
N VAL A 293 17.64 0.16 -21.00
CA VAL A 293 18.91 -0.51 -21.15
C VAL A 293 19.94 0.58 -21.47
N ASN A 294 20.83 0.86 -20.53
CA ASN A 294 21.93 1.80 -20.71
C ASN A 294 23.12 1.11 -21.37
#